data_b09865fcc7df0d46725d4b10fef48872
#
_entry.id   b09865fcc7df0d46725d4b10fef48872
#
_cell.length_a   1.000
_cell.length_b   1.000
_cell.length_c   1.000
_cell.angle_alpha   90.00
_cell.angle_beta   90.00
_cell.angle_gamma   90.00
#
_symmetry.space_group_name_H-M   'P 1'
#
loop_
_entity.id
_entity.type
_entity.pdbx_description
1 polymer ?
#
loop_
_entity_poly.entity_id
_entity_poly.type
_entity_poly.pdbx_seq_one_letter_code
_entity_poly.pdbx_strand_id
1 'polypeptide(L)'
;ERQQVFDPGGNRLERMANKTHMLTRDRVVRRDLLFRSGDKLDPQLIVRNKQLIRSRDYISDIDVTVLPDAVDSTRVNLLITTRDSWTISVDGGWHSEGRTMVGLSDANIFGSGNKLKFMTNFSRKDFSYGGNMVEYEIPNLLGTFYTAEIGGGRDFYNSTLNMGLRKEFLKPTDYEIGLTYSDIKAKRYMIEQDTSLLVKERNLDVWGGYSHYLRGIKSSVYLSGRYNYRRVSRRPLVAPDYNPALHDQDALLVGGGLYREKFYTANMIYGFGTREYLATGYKAEVTTGYSWGEFNDALYLGASYETGGFRRLGYIMGGFTLGSYIDLENGMWQRSAVDVDLRWFSNLFLFKRSRIRQFLAFNYTQGWNRATGSDESIRFTRTDGLQALKEYIIGTNRMILNTETV
;
A
#
# COMPACT_ATOMS: atom_id res chain seq x y z
N GLU A 1 -1.75 -29.09 -5.28
CA GLU A 1 -2.09 -29.60 -3.94
C GLU A 1 -2.41 -28.42 -3.02
N ARG A 2 -3.47 -28.54 -2.20
CA ARG A 2 -3.90 -27.49 -1.26
C ARG A 2 -3.84 -28.01 0.16
N GLN A 3 -3.29 -27.20 1.05
CA GLN A 3 -3.21 -27.53 2.47
C GLN A 3 -4.13 -26.60 3.28
N GLN A 4 -4.67 -27.14 4.36
CA GLN A 4 -5.49 -26.39 5.31
C GLN A 4 -4.64 -25.37 6.08
N VAL A 5 -5.31 -24.40 6.72
CA VAL A 5 -4.67 -23.33 7.51
C VAL A 5 -3.86 -23.92 8.67
N PHE A 6 -4.48 -24.81 9.44
CA PHE A 6 -3.86 -25.47 10.61
C PHE A 6 -3.61 -26.94 10.33
N ASP A 7 -2.69 -27.53 11.09
CA ASP A 7 -2.39 -28.96 11.02
C ASP A 7 -3.68 -29.77 11.30
N PRO A 8 -4.06 -30.72 10.43
CA PRO A 8 -5.21 -31.62 10.67
C PRO A 8 -5.12 -32.42 11.96
N GLY A 9 -3.89 -32.73 12.43
CA GLY A 9 -3.59 -33.36 13.72
C GLY A 9 -3.59 -32.44 14.93
N GLY A 10 -3.82 -31.15 14.73
CA GLY A 10 -3.76 -30.12 15.75
C GLY A 10 -4.84 -30.22 16.85
N ASN A 11 -4.89 -29.23 17.72
CA ASN A 11 -5.81 -29.17 18.84
C ASN A 11 -7.29 -29.04 18.41
N ARG A 12 -8.23 -29.11 19.35
CA ARG A 12 -9.68 -29.09 19.08
C ARG A 12 -10.11 -27.78 18.38
N LEU A 13 -9.51 -26.63 18.75
CA LEU A 13 -9.82 -25.33 18.16
C LEU A 13 -9.33 -25.24 16.72
N GLU A 14 -8.13 -25.72 16.43
CA GLU A 14 -7.56 -25.76 15.08
C GLU A 14 -8.41 -26.64 14.15
N ARG A 15 -8.87 -27.78 14.63
CA ARG A 15 -9.77 -28.65 13.85
C ARG A 15 -11.16 -28.00 13.59
N MET A 16 -11.69 -27.25 14.57
CA MET A 16 -12.93 -26.47 14.36
C MET A 16 -12.71 -25.35 13.35
N ALA A 17 -11.60 -24.61 13.46
CA ALA A 17 -11.25 -23.57 12.51
C ALA A 17 -11.13 -24.12 11.09
N ASN A 18 -10.42 -25.25 10.90
CA ASN A 18 -10.34 -25.89 9.58
C ASN A 18 -11.70 -26.32 9.00
N LYS A 19 -12.67 -26.67 9.85
CA LYS A 19 -14.03 -27.04 9.39
C LYS A 19 -14.85 -25.84 8.94
N THR A 20 -14.61 -24.66 9.51
CA THR A 20 -15.32 -23.43 9.17
C THR A 20 -14.63 -22.64 8.07
N HIS A 21 -13.35 -22.90 7.82
CA HIS A 21 -12.59 -22.27 6.76
C HIS A 21 -12.93 -22.86 5.39
N MET A 22 -13.24 -22.00 4.43
CA MET A 22 -13.41 -22.38 3.03
C MET A 22 -12.07 -22.33 2.30
N LEU A 23 -11.58 -23.49 1.87
CA LEU A 23 -10.35 -23.56 1.09
C LEU A 23 -10.47 -22.79 -0.23
N THR A 24 -9.42 -22.09 -0.58
CA THR A 24 -9.28 -21.39 -1.85
C THR A 24 -9.47 -22.38 -3.00
N ARG A 25 -10.34 -22.05 -3.95
CA ARG A 25 -10.64 -22.95 -5.08
C ARG A 25 -9.44 -23.05 -6.03
N ASP A 26 -9.18 -24.22 -6.61
CA ASP A 26 -8.08 -24.46 -7.55
C ASP A 26 -8.03 -23.44 -8.70
N ARG A 27 -9.19 -23.09 -9.24
CA ARG A 27 -9.30 -22.11 -10.32
C ARG A 27 -8.77 -20.71 -9.90
N VAL A 28 -8.84 -20.35 -8.62
CA VAL A 28 -8.33 -19.07 -8.10
C VAL A 28 -6.82 -19.08 -8.12
N VAL A 29 -6.19 -20.13 -7.57
CA VAL A 29 -4.74 -20.30 -7.60
C VAL A 29 -4.22 -20.35 -9.04
N ARG A 30 -4.90 -21.10 -9.93
CA ARG A 30 -4.51 -21.20 -11.34
C ARG A 30 -4.59 -19.86 -12.08
N ARG A 31 -5.55 -18.99 -11.75
CA ARG A 31 -5.65 -17.64 -12.33
C ARG A 31 -4.51 -16.74 -11.90
N ASP A 32 -3.94 -16.97 -10.72
CA ASP A 32 -2.83 -16.18 -10.19
C ASP A 32 -1.45 -16.67 -10.69
N LEU A 33 -1.42 -17.68 -11.58
CA LEU A 33 -0.18 -18.11 -12.20
C LEU A 33 0.22 -17.17 -13.35
N LEU A 34 1.47 -16.71 -13.33
CA LEU A 34 2.08 -15.88 -14.39
C LEU A 34 2.55 -16.68 -15.59
N PHE A 35 2.42 -18.01 -15.54
CA PHE A 35 2.81 -18.95 -16.59
C PHE A 35 1.68 -19.97 -16.85
N ARG A 36 1.71 -20.60 -17.99
CA ARG A 36 0.72 -21.59 -18.43
C ARG A 36 1.40 -22.91 -18.84
N SER A 37 0.62 -23.98 -18.90
CA SER A 37 1.10 -25.23 -19.50
C SER A 37 1.55 -25.00 -20.94
N GLY A 38 2.73 -25.50 -21.31
CA GLY A 38 3.36 -25.29 -22.61
C GLY A 38 4.34 -24.11 -22.67
N ASP A 39 4.36 -23.27 -21.66
CA ASP A 39 5.33 -22.18 -21.58
C ASP A 39 6.76 -22.73 -21.31
N LYS A 40 7.76 -21.99 -21.77
CA LYS A 40 9.16 -22.28 -21.48
C LYS A 40 9.44 -22.02 -19.99
N LEU A 41 10.11 -22.98 -19.34
CA LEU A 41 10.48 -22.85 -17.94
C LEU A 41 11.36 -21.62 -17.70
N ASP A 42 10.91 -20.71 -16.89
CA ASP A 42 11.65 -19.53 -16.42
C ASP A 42 11.71 -19.53 -14.88
N PRO A 43 12.87 -19.83 -14.28
CA PRO A 43 13.01 -19.84 -12.82
C PRO A 43 12.73 -18.49 -12.17
N GLN A 44 13.01 -17.36 -12.84
CA GLN A 44 12.75 -16.04 -12.30
C GLN A 44 11.23 -15.75 -12.25
N LEU A 45 10.50 -16.20 -13.27
CA LEU A 45 9.05 -16.09 -13.31
C LEU A 45 8.39 -16.92 -12.21
N ILE A 46 8.93 -18.12 -11.91
CA ILE A 46 8.46 -18.94 -10.78
C ILE A 46 8.65 -18.20 -9.46
N VAL A 47 9.82 -17.60 -9.22
CA VAL A 47 10.08 -16.84 -7.98
C VAL A 47 9.12 -15.67 -7.86
N ARG A 48 8.91 -14.89 -8.91
CA ARG A 48 7.92 -13.79 -8.92
C ARG A 48 6.50 -14.27 -8.66
N ASN A 49 6.13 -15.38 -9.27
CA ASN A 49 4.80 -15.93 -9.06
C ASN A 49 4.59 -16.42 -7.62
N LYS A 50 5.61 -17.03 -7.00
CA LYS A 50 5.57 -17.37 -5.57
C LYS A 50 5.34 -16.12 -4.70
N GLN A 51 5.96 -15.00 -5.02
CA GLN A 51 5.77 -13.73 -4.33
C GLN A 51 4.35 -13.17 -4.55
N LEU A 52 3.89 -13.13 -5.80
CA LEU A 52 2.54 -12.67 -6.11
C LEU A 52 1.47 -13.47 -5.37
N ILE A 53 1.57 -14.79 -5.36
CA ILE A 53 0.57 -15.62 -4.67
C ILE A 53 0.67 -15.46 -3.14
N ARG A 54 1.87 -15.31 -2.58
CA ARG A 54 2.03 -15.02 -1.14
C ARG A 54 1.56 -13.63 -0.71
N SER A 55 1.53 -12.66 -1.62
CA SER A 55 0.95 -11.34 -1.32
C SER A 55 -0.59 -11.36 -1.25
N ARG A 56 -1.22 -12.49 -1.58
CA ARG A 56 -2.67 -12.67 -1.43
C ARG A 56 -3.03 -12.95 0.02
N ASP A 57 -3.98 -12.23 0.55
CA ASP A 57 -4.45 -12.36 1.95
C ASP A 57 -4.96 -13.77 2.28
N TYR A 58 -5.32 -14.57 1.26
CA TYR A 58 -5.89 -15.92 1.41
C TYR A 58 -4.87 -17.05 1.31
N ILE A 59 -3.59 -16.78 1.03
CA ILE A 59 -2.52 -17.79 0.95
C ILE A 59 -1.40 -17.46 1.94
N SER A 60 -1.11 -18.37 2.85
CA SER A 60 -0.01 -18.23 3.80
C SER A 60 1.34 -18.69 3.25
N ASP A 61 1.32 -19.74 2.41
CA ASP A 61 2.55 -20.23 1.77
C ASP A 61 2.28 -20.89 0.43
N ILE A 62 3.29 -20.88 -0.42
CA ILE A 62 3.30 -21.59 -1.71
C ILE A 62 4.66 -22.21 -1.93
N ASP A 63 4.68 -23.45 -2.38
CA ASP A 63 5.87 -24.10 -2.91
C ASP A 63 5.65 -24.57 -4.35
N VAL A 64 6.72 -24.53 -5.14
CA VAL A 64 6.72 -24.99 -6.53
C VAL A 64 7.88 -25.94 -6.70
N THR A 65 7.56 -27.23 -6.89
CA THR A 65 8.52 -28.29 -7.12
C THR A 65 8.57 -28.61 -8.60
N VAL A 66 9.77 -28.58 -9.18
CA VAL A 66 10.01 -28.97 -10.57
C VAL A 66 10.28 -30.47 -10.63
N LEU A 67 9.43 -31.20 -11.32
CA LEU A 67 9.54 -32.65 -11.52
C LEU A 67 9.92 -32.92 -12.98
N PRO A 68 10.96 -33.74 -13.26
CA PRO A 68 11.24 -34.19 -14.62
C PRO A 68 10.05 -34.95 -15.20
N ASP A 69 9.80 -34.78 -16.48
CA ASP A 69 8.83 -35.62 -17.17
C ASP A 69 9.42 -37.03 -17.36
N ALA A 70 8.61 -38.06 -17.10
CA ALA A 70 9.07 -39.45 -17.16
C ALA A 70 9.34 -39.95 -18.58
N VAL A 71 8.78 -39.30 -19.61
CA VAL A 71 8.81 -39.75 -21.00
C VAL A 71 9.66 -38.81 -21.87
N ASP A 72 9.59 -37.51 -21.60
CA ASP A 72 10.25 -36.48 -22.43
C ASP A 72 11.20 -35.63 -21.56
N SER A 73 12.51 -35.87 -21.69
CA SER A 73 13.55 -35.16 -20.93
C SER A 73 13.62 -33.64 -21.24
N THR A 74 12.95 -33.17 -22.29
CA THR A 74 12.85 -31.72 -22.61
C THR A 74 11.71 -31.02 -21.90
N ARG A 75 10.87 -31.77 -21.18
CA ARG A 75 9.71 -31.27 -20.45
C ARG A 75 9.87 -31.42 -18.94
N VAL A 76 9.18 -30.55 -18.22
CA VAL A 76 9.07 -30.63 -16.77
C VAL A 76 7.62 -30.45 -16.34
N ASN A 77 7.26 -31.12 -15.26
CA ASN A 77 5.98 -30.94 -14.59
C ASN A 77 6.18 -30.06 -13.35
N LEU A 78 5.28 -29.12 -13.12
CA LEU A 78 5.33 -28.27 -11.94
C LEU A 78 4.26 -28.71 -10.94
N LEU A 79 4.69 -29.17 -9.76
CA LEU A 79 3.82 -29.43 -8.63
C LEU A 79 3.74 -28.15 -7.79
N ILE A 80 2.54 -27.54 -7.73
CA ILE A 80 2.27 -26.34 -6.98
C ILE A 80 1.50 -26.73 -5.73
N THR A 81 2.10 -26.49 -4.55
CA THR A 81 1.48 -26.73 -3.24
C THR A 81 1.21 -25.41 -2.57
N THR A 82 -0.03 -25.15 -2.20
CA THR A 82 -0.43 -23.93 -1.47
C THR A 82 -0.99 -24.27 -0.11
N ARG A 83 -0.73 -23.41 0.87
CA ARG A 83 -1.35 -23.42 2.18
C ARG A 83 -2.20 -22.16 2.33
N ASP A 84 -3.46 -22.35 2.67
CA ASP A 84 -4.37 -21.23 2.90
C ASP A 84 -4.01 -20.46 4.18
N SER A 85 -4.38 -19.18 4.22
CA SER A 85 -4.40 -18.34 5.42
C SER A 85 -5.75 -18.42 6.10
N TRP A 86 -5.79 -18.09 7.38
CA TRP A 86 -7.05 -17.74 8.04
C TRP A 86 -7.52 -16.38 7.51
N THR A 87 -8.68 -16.33 6.88
CA THR A 87 -9.15 -15.16 6.10
C THR A 87 -10.19 -14.31 6.82
N ILE A 88 -10.77 -14.83 7.89
CA ILE A 88 -11.80 -14.11 8.66
C ILE A 88 -11.12 -13.31 9.75
N SER A 89 -11.39 -12.00 9.82
CA SER A 89 -10.93 -11.13 10.88
C SER A 89 -12.06 -10.27 11.44
N VAL A 90 -11.94 -9.96 12.74
CA VAL A 90 -12.80 -9.02 13.45
C VAL A 90 -11.94 -7.84 13.83
N ASP A 91 -12.31 -6.67 13.35
CA ASP A 91 -11.64 -5.40 13.64
C ASP A 91 -12.43 -4.64 14.70
N GLY A 92 -11.73 -3.97 15.61
CA GLY A 92 -12.33 -3.06 16.57
C GLY A 92 -11.49 -1.80 16.71
N GLY A 93 -12.14 -0.64 16.71
CA GLY A 93 -11.45 0.63 16.80
C GLY A 93 -12.15 1.62 17.76
N TRP A 94 -11.34 2.41 18.45
CA TRP A 94 -11.79 3.47 19.34
C TRP A 94 -11.38 4.82 18.77
N HIS A 95 -12.34 5.69 18.51
CA HIS A 95 -12.07 7.05 18.08
C HIS A 95 -12.17 8.02 19.26
N SER A 96 -11.36 9.07 19.21
CA SER A 96 -11.23 10.06 20.31
C SER A 96 -12.54 10.72 20.74
N GLU A 97 -13.49 10.88 19.84
CA GLU A 97 -14.77 11.55 20.09
C GLU A 97 -15.87 10.63 20.70
N GLY A 98 -15.46 9.54 21.35
CA GLY A 98 -16.42 8.62 21.95
C GLY A 98 -17.13 7.71 20.95
N ARG A 99 -16.55 7.53 19.75
CA ARG A 99 -17.04 6.63 18.70
C ARG A 99 -16.33 5.30 18.74
N THR A 100 -17.02 4.24 18.42
CA THR A 100 -16.50 2.88 18.29
C THR A 100 -16.85 2.31 16.93
N MET A 101 -15.90 1.64 16.32
CA MET A 101 -16.10 0.90 15.10
C MET A 101 -15.92 -0.60 15.37
N VAL A 102 -16.78 -1.42 14.83
CA VAL A 102 -16.65 -2.88 14.78
C VAL A 102 -16.74 -3.32 13.34
N GLY A 103 -15.78 -4.14 12.92
CA GLY A 103 -15.71 -4.65 11.55
C GLY A 103 -15.61 -6.17 11.53
N LEU A 104 -16.12 -6.74 10.47
CA LEU A 104 -15.96 -8.14 10.09
C LEU A 104 -15.46 -8.18 8.65
N SER A 105 -14.41 -8.93 8.40
CA SER A 105 -13.91 -9.14 7.04
C SER A 105 -13.58 -10.60 6.77
N ASP A 106 -13.75 -10.98 5.50
CA ASP A 106 -13.28 -12.26 4.95
C ASP A 106 -12.52 -11.98 3.65
N ALA A 107 -11.26 -12.35 3.61
CA ALA A 107 -10.39 -12.16 2.44
C ALA A 107 -10.53 -13.28 1.38
N ASN A 108 -11.39 -14.27 1.62
CA ASN A 108 -11.60 -15.41 0.72
C ASN A 108 -13.06 -15.86 0.67
N ILE A 109 -13.96 -14.93 0.52
CA ILE A 109 -15.40 -15.22 0.56
C ILE A 109 -15.77 -16.38 -0.39
N PHE A 110 -16.36 -17.43 0.16
CA PHE A 110 -16.70 -18.65 -0.56
C PHE A 110 -15.53 -19.31 -1.33
N GLY A 111 -14.29 -19.14 -0.87
CA GLY A 111 -13.09 -19.70 -1.54
C GLY A 111 -12.79 -19.06 -2.90
N SER A 112 -13.28 -17.84 -3.15
CA SER A 112 -13.14 -17.12 -4.43
C SER A 112 -11.88 -16.29 -4.53
N GLY A 113 -11.16 -16.05 -3.41
CA GLY A 113 -10.06 -15.10 -3.30
C GLY A 113 -10.51 -13.65 -3.30
N ASN A 114 -11.82 -13.37 -3.22
CA ASN A 114 -12.35 -12.02 -3.10
C ASN A 114 -12.48 -11.62 -1.64
N LYS A 115 -12.30 -10.34 -1.36
CA LYS A 115 -12.39 -9.78 -0.01
C LYS A 115 -13.68 -9.00 0.16
N LEU A 116 -14.37 -9.25 1.26
CA LEU A 116 -15.51 -8.46 1.70
C LEU A 116 -15.25 -7.97 3.12
N LYS A 117 -15.42 -6.67 3.34
CA LYS A 117 -15.32 -6.06 4.66
C LYS A 117 -16.60 -5.28 4.95
N PHE A 118 -17.16 -5.52 6.12
CA PHE A 118 -18.29 -4.80 6.65
C PHE A 118 -17.88 -4.13 7.96
N MET A 119 -18.18 -2.86 8.11
CA MET A 119 -17.91 -2.08 9.32
C MET A 119 -19.16 -1.36 9.77
N THR A 120 -19.37 -1.30 11.08
CA THR A 120 -20.47 -0.55 11.71
C THR A 120 -19.91 0.35 12.80
N ASN A 121 -20.50 1.54 12.92
CA ASN A 121 -20.05 2.58 13.82
C ASN A 121 -21.13 2.92 14.84
N PHE A 122 -20.73 3.13 16.10
CA PHE A 122 -21.61 3.44 17.22
C PHE A 122 -21.01 4.55 18.08
N SER A 123 -21.88 5.36 18.68
CA SER A 123 -21.50 6.24 19.78
C SER A 123 -21.35 5.43 21.07
N ARG A 124 -20.27 5.66 21.81
CA ARG A 124 -20.07 4.99 23.12
C ARG A 124 -20.94 5.57 24.24
N LYS A 125 -21.43 6.78 24.06
CA LYS A 125 -22.23 7.47 25.13
C LYS A 125 -23.60 6.85 25.27
N ASP A 126 -24.24 6.56 24.17
CA ASP A 126 -25.65 6.17 24.09
C ASP A 126 -25.90 4.97 23.14
N PHE A 127 -24.85 4.37 22.65
CA PHE A 127 -24.91 3.27 21.65
C PHE A 127 -25.70 3.63 20.39
N SER A 128 -25.89 4.93 20.13
CA SER A 128 -26.57 5.36 18.92
C SER A 128 -25.78 4.91 17.67
N TYR A 129 -26.53 4.48 16.68
CA TYR A 129 -25.99 3.99 15.41
C TYR A 129 -25.38 5.13 14.59
N GLY A 130 -24.14 4.96 14.18
CA GLY A 130 -23.39 5.96 13.42
C GLY A 130 -23.34 5.74 11.91
N GLY A 131 -23.58 4.51 11.46
CA GLY A 131 -23.56 4.17 10.04
C GLY A 131 -22.79 2.88 9.74
N ASN A 132 -22.89 2.43 8.50
CA ASN A 132 -22.18 1.27 7.99
C ASN A 132 -21.28 1.63 6.81
N MET A 133 -20.20 0.86 6.66
CA MET A 133 -19.31 0.87 5.49
C MET A 133 -19.14 -0.55 4.98
N VAL A 134 -19.10 -0.69 3.67
CA VAL A 134 -18.88 -1.97 2.98
C VAL A 134 -17.76 -1.76 1.96
N GLU A 135 -16.82 -2.69 1.91
CA GLU A 135 -15.74 -2.73 0.92
C GLU A 135 -15.69 -4.13 0.30
N TYR A 136 -15.61 -4.18 -1.01
CA TYR A 136 -15.47 -5.42 -1.78
C TYR A 136 -14.32 -5.29 -2.76
N GLU A 137 -13.41 -6.27 -2.74
CA GLU A 137 -12.24 -6.31 -3.60
C GLU A 137 -12.14 -7.65 -4.33
N ILE A 138 -11.79 -7.59 -5.61
CA ILE A 138 -11.48 -8.73 -6.48
C ILE A 138 -10.01 -8.58 -6.90
N PRO A 139 -9.05 -9.27 -6.26
CA PRO A 139 -7.61 -9.08 -6.50
C PRO A 139 -7.14 -9.50 -7.89
N ASN A 140 -7.88 -10.36 -8.58
CA ASN A 140 -7.56 -10.81 -9.94
C ASN A 140 -8.87 -11.04 -10.72
N LEU A 141 -9.39 -9.95 -11.27
CA LEU A 141 -10.64 -9.96 -12.03
C LEU A 141 -10.50 -10.87 -13.26
N LEU A 142 -11.25 -11.97 -13.26
CA LEU A 142 -11.30 -12.97 -14.37
C LEU A 142 -9.94 -13.53 -14.81
N GLY A 143 -8.89 -13.44 -13.99
CA GLY A 143 -7.53 -13.90 -14.34
C GLY A 143 -6.73 -12.93 -15.22
N THR A 144 -7.14 -11.67 -15.27
CA THR A 144 -6.48 -10.60 -16.04
C THR A 144 -5.42 -9.84 -15.25
N PHE A 145 -5.28 -10.17 -13.96
CA PHE A 145 -4.43 -9.48 -12.99
C PHE A 145 -4.86 -8.03 -12.70
N TYR A 146 -6.06 -7.64 -13.11
CA TYR A 146 -6.66 -6.40 -12.63
C TYR A 146 -7.28 -6.61 -11.26
N THR A 147 -6.96 -5.74 -10.33
CA THR A 147 -7.68 -5.62 -9.06
C THR A 147 -8.84 -4.65 -9.25
N ALA A 148 -10.04 -5.10 -8.95
CA ALA A 148 -11.23 -4.25 -8.92
C ALA A 148 -11.69 -4.07 -7.48
N GLU A 149 -12.02 -2.83 -7.11
CA GLU A 149 -12.50 -2.50 -5.76
C GLU A 149 -13.69 -1.56 -5.83
N ILE A 150 -14.63 -1.77 -4.93
CA ILE A 150 -15.74 -0.87 -4.66
C ILE A 150 -15.98 -0.82 -3.16
N GLY A 151 -16.11 0.37 -2.61
CA GLY A 151 -16.38 0.56 -1.21
C GLY A 151 -17.21 1.81 -0.97
N GLY A 152 -17.99 1.81 0.08
CA GLY A 152 -18.74 2.99 0.44
C GLY A 152 -19.61 2.79 1.66
N GLY A 153 -20.14 3.91 2.15
CA GLY A 153 -21.01 3.92 3.30
C GLY A 153 -21.08 5.25 4.03
N ARG A 154 -21.51 5.17 5.25
CA ARG A 154 -21.63 6.33 6.13
C ARG A 154 -21.03 6.04 7.49
N ASP A 155 -20.48 7.07 8.09
CA ASP A 155 -19.98 7.09 9.47
C ASP A 155 -20.37 8.43 10.10
N PHE A 156 -21.40 8.47 10.95
CA PHE A 156 -21.97 9.66 11.58
C PHE A 156 -22.18 10.82 10.59
N TYR A 157 -21.12 11.60 10.35
CA TYR A 157 -21.16 12.80 9.50
C TYR A 157 -20.49 12.59 8.14
N ASN A 158 -19.77 11.50 8.01
CA ASN A 158 -19.00 11.22 6.81
C ASN A 158 -19.78 10.26 5.90
N SER A 159 -19.65 10.44 4.61
CA SER A 159 -20.05 9.44 3.63
C SER A 159 -18.97 9.34 2.57
N THR A 160 -18.70 8.14 2.10
CA THR A 160 -17.69 7.88 1.10
C THR A 160 -18.19 6.87 0.08
N LEU A 161 -17.79 7.06 -1.16
CA LEU A 161 -17.88 6.10 -2.24
C LEU A 161 -16.51 6.04 -2.90
N ASN A 162 -15.93 4.86 -2.98
CA ASN A 162 -14.65 4.61 -3.66
C ASN A 162 -14.85 3.51 -4.69
N MET A 163 -14.25 3.69 -5.86
CA MET A 163 -14.20 2.69 -6.92
C MET A 163 -12.80 2.67 -7.50
N GLY A 164 -12.29 1.48 -7.80
CA GLY A 164 -10.96 1.34 -8.35
C GLY A 164 -10.84 0.15 -9.30
N LEU A 165 -10.02 0.33 -10.31
CA LEU A 165 -9.55 -0.73 -11.19
C LEU A 165 -8.07 -0.48 -11.46
N ARG A 166 -7.20 -1.43 -11.10
CA ARG A 166 -5.76 -1.26 -11.28
C ARG A 166 -5.07 -2.56 -11.64
N LYS A 167 -4.03 -2.46 -12.43
CA LYS A 167 -3.04 -3.50 -12.69
C LYS A 167 -1.66 -2.91 -12.51
N GLU A 168 -0.84 -3.56 -11.69
CA GLU A 168 0.54 -3.18 -11.42
C GLU A 168 1.52 -3.95 -12.33
N PHE A 169 2.78 -3.52 -12.37
CA PHE A 169 3.85 -4.29 -13.03
C PHE A 169 4.06 -5.64 -12.34
N LEU A 170 3.81 -6.73 -13.06
CA LEU A 170 4.02 -8.09 -12.56
C LEU A 170 5.33 -8.70 -13.04
N LYS A 171 5.87 -8.18 -14.13
CA LYS A 171 7.10 -8.63 -14.79
C LYS A 171 8.03 -7.45 -15.03
N PRO A 172 9.33 -7.69 -15.26
CA PRO A 172 10.29 -6.61 -15.57
C PRO A 172 9.97 -5.85 -16.86
N THR A 173 9.36 -6.53 -17.84
CA THR A 173 8.76 -5.93 -19.02
C THR A 173 7.27 -6.15 -18.94
N ASP A 174 6.52 -5.10 -18.65
CA ASP A 174 5.07 -5.14 -18.44
C ASP A 174 4.47 -3.72 -18.52
N TYR A 175 3.16 -3.64 -18.45
CA TYR A 175 2.44 -2.38 -18.33
C TYR A 175 1.68 -2.32 -17.00
N GLU A 176 1.50 -1.13 -16.49
CA GLU A 176 0.56 -0.80 -15.43
C GLU A 176 -0.53 0.12 -15.95
N ILE A 177 -1.69 0.05 -15.35
CA ILE A 177 -2.78 0.99 -15.61
C ILE A 177 -3.69 0.99 -14.40
N GLY A 178 -4.26 2.14 -14.10
CA GLY A 178 -5.23 2.25 -13.03
C GLY A 178 -6.17 3.43 -13.21
N LEU A 179 -7.31 3.28 -12.58
CA LEU A 179 -8.33 4.30 -12.45
C LEU A 179 -8.93 4.18 -11.06
N THR A 180 -8.99 5.28 -10.32
CA THR A 180 -9.72 5.37 -9.06
C THR A 180 -10.64 6.58 -9.07
N TYR A 181 -11.81 6.39 -8.49
CA TYR A 181 -12.79 7.45 -8.27
C TYR A 181 -13.19 7.47 -6.80
N SER A 182 -13.30 8.66 -6.22
CA SER A 182 -13.85 8.84 -4.87
C SER A 182 -14.81 10.04 -4.81
N ASP A 183 -15.94 9.86 -4.13
CA ASP A 183 -16.86 10.93 -3.70
C ASP A 183 -16.91 10.89 -2.17
N ILE A 184 -16.35 11.90 -1.54
CA ILE A 184 -16.15 11.97 -0.10
C ILE A 184 -16.87 13.19 0.45
N LYS A 185 -17.67 12.97 1.49
CA LYS A 185 -18.24 14.01 2.31
C LYS A 185 -17.80 13.77 3.74
N ALA A 186 -16.99 14.64 4.29
CA ALA A 186 -16.39 14.46 5.61
C ALA A 186 -16.34 15.75 6.39
N LYS A 187 -16.48 15.66 7.71
CA LYS A 187 -16.10 16.75 8.60
C LYS A 187 -14.58 16.82 8.70
N ARG A 188 -14.02 17.97 8.34
CA ARG A 188 -12.60 18.28 8.55
C ARG A 188 -12.44 19.34 9.62
N TYR A 189 -11.56 19.08 10.57
CA TYR A 189 -11.21 20.04 11.60
C TYR A 189 -10.26 21.09 11.03
N MET A 190 -10.67 22.36 11.12
CA MET A 190 -9.87 23.51 10.69
C MET A 190 -9.21 24.10 11.94
N ILE A 191 -7.90 23.90 12.05
CA ILE A 191 -7.13 24.31 13.24
C ILE A 191 -7.22 25.81 13.48
N GLU A 192 -7.13 26.60 12.40
CA GLU A 192 -7.14 28.07 12.47
C GLU A 192 -8.47 28.65 12.96
N GLN A 193 -9.55 27.91 12.79
CA GLN A 193 -10.91 28.34 13.15
C GLN A 193 -11.45 27.60 14.37
N ASP A 194 -10.65 26.66 14.92
CA ASP A 194 -11.04 25.75 16.02
C ASP A 194 -12.43 25.12 15.81
N THR A 195 -12.74 24.74 14.58
CA THR A 195 -14.04 24.19 14.22
C THR A 195 -13.96 23.08 13.19
N SER A 196 -14.99 22.25 13.15
CA SER A 196 -15.14 21.21 12.13
C SER A 196 -16.14 21.63 11.07
N LEU A 197 -15.71 21.73 9.83
CA LEU A 197 -16.53 22.08 8.68
C LEU A 197 -16.76 20.88 7.78
N LEU A 198 -17.93 20.85 7.15
CA LEU A 198 -18.27 19.79 6.21
C LEU A 198 -17.65 20.10 4.84
N VAL A 199 -16.79 19.20 4.39
CA VAL A 199 -16.16 19.27 3.06
C VAL A 199 -16.74 18.15 2.20
N LYS A 200 -17.05 18.48 0.94
CA LYS A 200 -17.44 17.50 -0.09
C LYS A 200 -16.48 17.60 -1.25
N GLU A 201 -15.78 16.49 -1.55
CA GLU A 201 -14.81 16.40 -2.62
C GLU A 201 -15.06 15.21 -3.53
N ARG A 202 -14.69 15.33 -4.77
CA ARG A 202 -14.65 14.27 -5.78
C ARG A 202 -13.26 14.23 -6.37
N ASN A 203 -12.71 13.03 -6.43
CA ASN A 203 -11.40 12.80 -7.03
C ASN A 203 -11.54 11.72 -8.10
N LEU A 204 -10.88 11.95 -9.24
CA LEU A 204 -10.63 10.95 -10.27
C LEU A 204 -9.13 10.91 -10.51
N ASP A 205 -8.55 9.73 -10.51
CA ASP A 205 -7.13 9.51 -10.74
C ASP A 205 -6.97 8.39 -11.77
N VAL A 206 -6.30 8.69 -12.86
CA VAL A 206 -6.06 7.78 -13.98
C VAL A 206 -4.56 7.75 -14.24
N TRP A 207 -3.96 6.58 -14.29
CA TRP A 207 -2.54 6.44 -14.61
C TRP A 207 -2.28 5.24 -15.50
N GLY A 208 -1.14 5.28 -16.17
CA GLY A 208 -0.64 4.17 -16.94
C GLY A 208 0.85 4.29 -17.18
N GLY A 209 1.52 3.17 -17.32
CA GLY A 209 2.95 3.12 -17.52
C GLY A 209 3.39 1.85 -18.25
N TYR A 210 4.60 1.90 -18.77
CA TYR A 210 5.25 0.76 -19.40
C TYR A 210 6.67 0.62 -18.88
N SER A 211 7.03 -0.59 -18.51
CA SER A 211 8.36 -0.97 -18.04
C SER A 211 9.03 -1.90 -19.05
N HIS A 212 10.32 -1.71 -19.30
CA HIS A 212 11.14 -2.54 -20.17
C HIS A 212 12.44 -2.95 -19.49
N TYR A 213 12.73 -4.25 -19.50
CA TYR A 213 13.95 -4.80 -18.90
C TYR A 213 15.15 -4.69 -19.84
N LEU A 214 16.18 -3.98 -19.39
CA LEU A 214 17.44 -3.78 -20.10
C LEU A 214 18.49 -4.80 -19.62
N ARG A 215 18.76 -5.81 -20.44
CA ARG A 215 19.69 -6.90 -20.10
C ARG A 215 21.09 -6.41 -19.78
N GLY A 216 21.58 -5.39 -20.50
CA GLY A 216 22.95 -4.86 -20.36
C GLY A 216 23.23 -4.32 -18.95
N ILE A 217 22.29 -3.58 -18.37
CA ILE A 217 22.42 -3.00 -17.03
C ILE A 217 21.69 -3.82 -15.95
N LYS A 218 21.01 -4.91 -16.35
CA LYS A 218 20.21 -5.80 -15.46
C LYS A 218 19.21 -5.02 -14.62
N SER A 219 18.54 -4.04 -15.21
CA SER A 219 17.56 -3.15 -14.56
C SER A 219 16.41 -2.87 -15.51
N SER A 220 15.28 -2.46 -14.99
CA SER A 220 14.14 -2.03 -15.81
C SER A 220 14.06 -0.52 -15.85
N VAL A 221 13.75 0.02 -17.02
CA VAL A 221 13.40 1.42 -17.25
C VAL A 221 11.89 1.49 -17.43
N TYR A 222 11.25 2.51 -16.89
CA TYR A 222 9.82 2.72 -17.11
C TYR A 222 9.51 4.18 -17.41
N LEU A 223 8.38 4.35 -18.09
CA LEU A 223 7.75 5.63 -18.34
C LEU A 223 6.28 5.52 -17.92
N SER A 224 5.76 6.52 -17.22
CA SER A 224 4.37 6.56 -16.76
C SER A 224 3.77 7.94 -16.96
N GLY A 225 2.45 7.98 -17.11
CA GLY A 225 1.65 9.19 -17.12
C GLY A 225 0.50 9.07 -16.12
N ARG A 226 0.09 10.18 -15.53
CA ARG A 226 -0.99 10.25 -14.55
C ARG A 226 -1.79 11.52 -14.75
N TYR A 227 -3.10 11.39 -14.79
CA TYR A 227 -4.04 12.50 -14.74
C TYR A 227 -4.82 12.43 -13.43
N ASN A 228 -4.81 13.51 -12.68
CA ASN A 228 -5.55 13.66 -11.44
C ASN A 228 -6.53 14.82 -11.57
N TYR A 229 -7.78 14.57 -11.20
CA TYR A 229 -8.88 15.54 -11.19
C TYR A 229 -9.44 15.62 -9.77
N ARG A 230 -9.53 16.83 -9.22
CA ARG A 230 -10.11 17.09 -7.90
C ARG A 230 -11.07 18.27 -7.96
N ARG A 231 -12.28 18.09 -7.41
CA ARG A 231 -13.29 19.16 -7.25
C ARG A 231 -13.83 19.13 -5.82
N VAL A 232 -13.85 20.31 -5.21
CA VAL A 232 -14.32 20.51 -3.83
C VAL A 232 -15.57 21.35 -3.84
N SER A 233 -16.73 20.70 -3.94
CA SER A 233 -18.02 21.35 -4.12
C SER A 233 -18.61 21.99 -2.87
N ARG A 234 -18.17 21.56 -1.68
CA ARG A 234 -18.55 22.15 -0.40
C ARG A 234 -17.31 22.28 0.48
N ARG A 235 -16.99 23.49 0.86
CA ARG A 235 -15.77 23.82 1.58
C ARG A 235 -15.91 25.17 2.29
N PRO A 236 -15.03 25.48 3.29
CA PRO A 236 -14.89 26.84 3.82
C PRO A 236 -14.36 27.80 2.74
N LEU A 237 -14.32 29.07 3.07
CA LEU A 237 -13.67 30.08 2.25
C LEU A 237 -12.19 29.68 2.05
N VAL A 238 -11.70 29.79 0.83
CA VAL A 238 -10.32 29.55 0.44
C VAL A 238 -9.74 30.78 -0.26
N ALA A 239 -8.43 30.89 -0.26
CA ALA A 239 -7.68 31.93 -0.93
C ALA A 239 -6.45 31.32 -1.63
N PRO A 240 -5.81 32.01 -2.56
CA PRO A 240 -4.70 31.46 -3.35
C PRO A 240 -3.58 30.84 -2.52
N ASP A 241 -3.26 31.41 -1.37
CA ASP A 241 -2.21 31.00 -0.44
C ASP A 241 -2.74 30.24 0.78
N TYR A 242 -4.04 29.95 0.83
CA TYR A 242 -4.70 29.31 1.98
C TYR A 242 -5.43 28.02 1.61
N ASN A 243 -5.13 26.93 2.30
CA ASN A 243 -5.74 25.62 2.14
C ASN A 243 -5.75 25.04 0.70
N PRO A 244 -4.61 24.94 -0.02
CA PRO A 244 -4.58 24.38 -1.37
C PRO A 244 -5.14 22.96 -1.48
N ALA A 245 -5.18 22.20 -0.39
CA ALA A 245 -5.81 20.89 -0.35
C ALA A 245 -7.35 20.93 -0.57
N LEU A 246 -7.95 22.13 -0.43
CA LEU A 246 -9.38 22.38 -0.68
C LEU A 246 -9.64 23.10 -2.00
N HIS A 247 -8.62 23.36 -2.81
CA HIS A 247 -8.78 23.96 -4.13
C HIS A 247 -9.21 22.92 -5.16
N ASP A 248 -9.97 23.35 -6.14
CA ASP A 248 -10.18 22.60 -7.37
C ASP A 248 -8.85 22.51 -8.13
N GLN A 249 -8.53 21.33 -8.63
CA GLN A 249 -7.25 21.10 -9.28
C GLN A 249 -7.34 19.98 -10.30
N ASP A 250 -6.72 20.19 -11.45
CA ASP A 250 -6.37 19.14 -12.41
C ASP A 250 -4.84 19.06 -12.51
N ALA A 251 -4.31 17.87 -12.70
CA ALA A 251 -2.88 17.71 -12.91
C ALA A 251 -2.59 16.61 -13.93
N LEU A 252 -1.68 16.89 -14.86
CA LEU A 252 -1.13 15.92 -15.78
C LEU A 252 0.36 15.76 -15.47
N LEU A 253 0.75 14.57 -15.01
CA LEU A 253 2.11 14.23 -14.63
C LEU A 253 2.70 13.20 -15.57
N VAL A 254 3.98 13.31 -15.84
CA VAL A 254 4.78 12.31 -16.55
C VAL A 254 5.98 11.95 -15.69
N GLY A 255 6.17 10.67 -15.45
CA GLY A 255 7.28 10.15 -14.66
C GLY A 255 8.08 9.14 -15.45
N GLY A 256 9.38 9.09 -15.19
CA GLY A 256 10.25 8.08 -15.74
C GLY A 256 11.31 7.68 -14.74
N GLY A 257 11.72 6.43 -14.80
CA GLY A 257 12.65 5.93 -13.81
C GLY A 257 13.36 4.65 -14.19
N LEU A 258 14.27 4.28 -13.31
CA LEU A 258 15.10 3.11 -13.39
C LEU A 258 14.95 2.32 -12.10
N TYR A 259 14.66 1.02 -12.18
CA TYR A 259 14.61 0.17 -11.01
C TYR A 259 15.27 -1.18 -11.22
N ARG A 260 15.78 -1.71 -10.14
CA ARG A 260 16.32 -3.07 -10.06
C ARG A 260 15.82 -3.67 -8.76
N GLU A 261 14.98 -4.67 -8.87
CA GLU A 261 14.41 -5.34 -7.72
C GLU A 261 14.85 -6.78 -7.68
N LYS A 262 15.34 -7.19 -6.53
CA LYS A 262 15.64 -8.57 -6.16
C LYS A 262 15.07 -8.80 -4.78
N PHE A 263 14.83 -10.06 -4.45
CA PHE A 263 14.31 -10.42 -3.15
C PHE A 263 15.26 -11.38 -2.46
N TYR A 264 15.47 -11.12 -1.19
CA TYR A 264 16.19 -12.01 -0.30
C TYR A 264 15.18 -12.66 0.64
N THR A 265 15.22 -14.01 0.72
CA THR A 265 14.34 -14.76 1.63
C THR A 265 14.96 -14.77 3.02
N ALA A 266 14.23 -14.30 4.00
CA ALA A 266 14.62 -14.29 5.41
C ALA A 266 13.52 -14.93 6.27
N ASN A 267 13.86 -15.24 7.50
CA ASN A 267 12.92 -15.77 8.49
C ASN A 267 13.08 -14.98 9.79
N MET A 268 12.00 -14.87 10.58
CA MET A 268 12.03 -14.30 11.92
C MET A 268 12.55 -12.86 11.97
N ILE A 269 12.11 -12.01 11.03
CA ILE A 269 12.42 -10.57 11.08
C ILE A 269 11.25 -9.82 11.71
N TYR A 270 10.07 -9.88 11.08
CA TYR A 270 8.85 -9.22 11.56
C TYR A 270 7.80 -10.22 12.09
N GLY A 271 7.86 -11.50 11.66
CA GLY A 271 6.91 -12.54 12.04
C GLY A 271 7.56 -13.83 12.51
N PHE A 272 6.87 -14.55 13.39
CA PHE A 272 7.29 -15.87 13.84
C PHE A 272 6.86 -16.95 12.84
N GLY A 273 7.82 -17.78 12.39
CA GLY A 273 7.53 -18.97 11.59
C GLY A 273 7.17 -18.74 10.13
N THR A 274 7.16 -17.51 9.67
CA THR A 274 6.87 -17.16 8.27
C THR A 274 8.15 -16.86 7.49
N ARG A 275 8.16 -17.20 6.20
CA ARG A 275 9.20 -16.75 5.28
C ARG A 275 8.89 -15.34 4.83
N GLU A 276 9.85 -14.46 4.97
CA GLU A 276 9.75 -13.04 4.63
C GLU A 276 10.64 -12.73 3.43
N TYR A 277 10.18 -11.84 2.55
CA TYR A 277 10.94 -11.39 1.39
C TYR A 277 11.35 -9.94 1.58
N LEU A 278 12.64 -9.72 1.66
CA LEU A 278 13.21 -8.38 1.77
C LEU A 278 13.63 -7.91 0.38
N ALA A 279 13.10 -6.77 -0.03
CA ALA A 279 13.46 -6.15 -1.28
C ALA A 279 14.91 -5.68 -1.25
N THR A 280 15.69 -6.05 -2.25
CA THR A 280 17.07 -5.58 -2.44
C THR A 280 17.19 -4.97 -3.82
N GLY A 281 17.90 -3.87 -3.92
CA GLY A 281 18.07 -3.16 -5.17
C GLY A 281 17.88 -1.66 -5.02
N TYR A 282 17.36 -1.02 -6.06
CA TYR A 282 17.13 0.42 -6.07
C TYR A 282 16.00 0.80 -7.02
N LYS A 283 15.39 1.94 -6.76
CA LYS A 283 14.46 2.66 -7.63
C LYS A 283 14.86 4.13 -7.65
N ALA A 284 14.99 4.71 -8.84
CA ALA A 284 15.19 6.13 -9.06
C ALA A 284 14.12 6.63 -10.03
N GLU A 285 13.47 7.73 -9.70
CA GLU A 285 12.37 8.29 -10.49
C GLU A 285 12.48 9.80 -10.55
N VAL A 286 12.14 10.36 -11.70
CA VAL A 286 11.91 11.79 -11.88
C VAL A 286 10.50 11.97 -12.44
N THR A 287 9.75 12.92 -11.87
CA THR A 287 8.38 13.24 -12.28
C THR A 287 8.29 14.73 -12.57
N THR A 288 7.65 15.07 -13.66
CA THR A 288 7.29 16.46 -14.00
C THR A 288 5.86 16.52 -14.48
N GLY A 289 5.27 17.69 -14.47
CA GLY A 289 3.94 17.85 -15.01
C GLY A 289 3.34 19.22 -14.76
N TYR A 290 2.18 19.40 -15.34
CA TYR A 290 1.43 20.63 -15.27
C TYR A 290 0.20 20.47 -14.39
N SER A 291 -0.05 21.44 -13.54
CA SER A 291 -1.20 21.50 -12.65
C SER A 291 -2.01 22.76 -12.95
N TRP A 292 -3.27 22.54 -13.34
CA TRP A 292 -4.27 23.60 -13.49
C TRP A 292 -4.95 23.77 -12.14
N GLY A 293 -4.66 24.87 -11.48
CA GLY A 293 -5.25 25.21 -10.18
C GLY A 293 -6.46 26.12 -10.32
N GLU A 294 -7.26 26.20 -9.28
CA GLU A 294 -8.37 27.13 -9.21
C GLU A 294 -7.91 28.60 -9.21
N PHE A 295 -6.74 28.86 -8.63
CA PHE A 295 -6.18 30.19 -8.50
C PHE A 295 -4.92 30.38 -9.34
N ASN A 296 -4.02 29.38 -9.32
CA ASN A 296 -2.73 29.48 -9.99
C ASN A 296 -2.40 28.18 -10.72
N ASP A 297 -1.84 28.32 -11.90
CA ASP A 297 -1.24 27.21 -12.63
C ASP A 297 0.21 27.00 -12.20
N ALA A 298 0.64 25.76 -12.17
CA ALA A 298 1.98 25.43 -11.70
C ALA A 298 2.61 24.27 -12.46
N LEU A 299 3.93 24.31 -12.62
CA LEU A 299 4.74 23.18 -13.05
C LEU A 299 5.17 22.37 -11.81
N TYR A 300 4.92 21.08 -11.80
CA TYR A 300 5.43 20.17 -10.80
C TYR A 300 6.77 19.56 -11.20
N LEU A 301 7.72 19.54 -10.27
CA LEU A 301 8.97 18.82 -10.40
C LEU A 301 9.18 17.94 -9.16
N GLY A 302 9.49 16.67 -9.38
CA GLY A 302 9.76 15.71 -8.32
C GLY A 302 10.87 14.74 -8.67
N ALA A 303 11.55 14.24 -7.66
CA ALA A 303 12.51 13.14 -7.79
C ALA A 303 12.47 12.27 -6.54
N SER A 304 12.66 10.98 -6.73
CA SER A 304 12.78 10.02 -5.63
C SER A 304 13.89 9.02 -5.89
N TYR A 305 14.50 8.55 -4.81
CA TYR A 305 15.46 7.47 -4.83
C TYR A 305 15.27 6.58 -3.62
N GLU A 306 15.20 5.28 -3.85
CA GLU A 306 15.11 4.25 -2.82
C GLU A 306 16.16 3.18 -3.08
N THR A 307 16.74 2.63 -2.04
CA THR A 307 17.67 1.51 -2.12
C THR A 307 17.60 0.64 -0.88
N GLY A 308 17.83 -0.66 -1.06
CA GLY A 308 17.86 -1.61 0.04
C GLY A 308 18.82 -2.77 -0.20
N GLY A 309 19.33 -3.32 0.88
CA GLY A 309 20.18 -4.50 0.78
C GLY A 309 20.88 -4.89 2.08
N PHE A 310 21.40 -6.12 2.09
CA PHE A 310 22.21 -6.62 3.19
C PHE A 310 23.62 -6.03 3.15
N ARG A 311 24.11 -5.64 4.31
CA ARG A 311 25.46 -5.18 4.58
C ARG A 311 26.05 -5.99 5.74
N ARG A 312 27.32 -5.76 6.07
CA ARG A 312 28.01 -6.47 7.16
C ARG A 312 27.27 -6.38 8.51
N LEU A 313 26.61 -5.26 8.79
CA LEU A 313 25.92 -4.99 10.06
C LEU A 313 24.41 -5.32 10.03
N GLY A 314 23.91 -5.96 8.98
CA GLY A 314 22.51 -6.30 8.82
C GLY A 314 21.90 -5.76 7.52
N TYR A 315 20.59 -5.57 7.51
CA TYR A 315 19.86 -5.04 6.38
C TYR A 315 19.63 -3.55 6.55
N ILE A 316 19.85 -2.79 5.49
CA ILE A 316 19.57 -1.37 5.44
C ILE A 316 18.68 -1.07 4.23
N MET A 317 17.67 -0.26 4.43
CA MET A 317 16.82 0.29 3.38
C MET A 317 16.64 1.78 3.65
N GLY A 318 16.69 2.59 2.61
CA GLY A 318 16.46 4.01 2.76
C GLY A 318 16.29 4.70 1.44
N GLY A 319 15.78 5.91 1.50
CA GLY A 319 15.55 6.72 0.33
C GLY A 319 15.20 8.15 0.67
N PHE A 320 15.00 8.93 -0.37
CA PHE A 320 14.47 10.27 -0.27
C PHE A 320 13.46 10.55 -1.39
N THR A 321 12.54 11.44 -1.10
CA THR A 321 11.62 12.03 -2.06
C THR A 321 11.68 13.52 -1.94
N LEU A 322 11.75 14.21 -3.05
CA LEU A 322 11.69 15.67 -3.11
C LEU A 322 10.66 16.07 -4.16
N GLY A 323 9.95 17.17 -3.90
CA GLY A 323 8.97 17.70 -4.82
C GLY A 323 8.70 19.17 -4.58
N SER A 324 8.35 19.86 -5.62
CA SER A 324 8.00 21.27 -5.57
C SER A 324 7.09 21.65 -6.73
N TYR A 325 6.32 22.70 -6.52
CA TYR A 325 5.58 23.40 -7.58
C TYR A 325 6.30 24.71 -7.91
N ILE A 326 6.31 25.08 -9.19
CA ILE A 326 6.76 26.38 -9.68
C ILE A 326 5.53 27.09 -10.18
N ASP A 327 5.16 28.16 -9.53
CA ASP A 327 4.08 29.05 -9.99
C ASP A 327 4.47 29.69 -11.31
N LEU A 328 3.60 29.58 -12.32
CA LEU A 328 3.91 30.03 -13.68
C LEU A 328 3.69 31.52 -13.89
N GLU A 329 2.99 32.20 -13.00
CA GLU A 329 2.77 33.64 -13.09
C GLU A 329 4.00 34.42 -12.59
N ASN A 330 4.59 33.97 -11.47
CA ASN A 330 5.67 34.69 -10.80
C ASN A 330 7.02 33.95 -10.77
N GLY A 331 7.06 32.69 -11.24
CA GLY A 331 8.26 31.85 -11.24
C GLY A 331 8.73 31.38 -9.86
N MET A 332 7.92 31.56 -8.82
CA MET A 332 8.31 31.18 -7.45
C MET A 332 8.09 29.71 -7.16
N TRP A 333 9.06 29.14 -6.44
CA TRP A 333 8.94 27.80 -5.90
C TRP A 333 7.95 27.78 -4.73
N GLN A 334 6.97 26.87 -4.81
CA GLN A 334 5.90 26.75 -3.83
C GLN A 334 5.74 25.31 -3.39
N ARG A 335 5.21 25.13 -2.17
CA ARG A 335 4.85 23.83 -1.61
C ARG A 335 5.97 22.79 -1.72
N SER A 336 7.21 23.24 -1.57
CA SER A 336 8.39 22.39 -1.64
C SER A 336 8.50 21.50 -0.41
N ALA A 337 8.90 20.27 -0.61
CA ALA A 337 9.17 19.34 0.48
C ALA A 337 10.26 18.33 0.13
N VAL A 338 11.00 17.91 1.14
CA VAL A 338 11.85 16.72 1.11
C VAL A 338 11.45 15.78 2.24
N ASP A 339 11.42 14.50 1.93
CA ASP A 339 11.26 13.43 2.90
C ASP A 339 12.42 12.44 2.78
N VAL A 340 13.00 12.04 3.90
CA VAL A 340 14.08 11.06 3.99
C VAL A 340 13.66 9.96 4.94
N ASP A 341 13.68 8.72 4.49
CA ASP A 341 13.40 7.52 5.29
C ASP A 341 14.61 6.60 5.32
N LEU A 342 14.95 6.10 6.50
CA LEU A 342 16.01 5.13 6.70
C LEU A 342 15.56 4.08 7.70
N ARG A 343 15.66 2.81 7.32
CA ARG A 343 15.34 1.65 8.16
C ARG A 343 16.52 0.70 8.18
N TRP A 344 16.87 0.25 9.35
CA TRP A 344 17.93 -0.71 9.55
C TRP A 344 17.52 -1.74 10.58
N PHE A 345 17.92 -2.99 10.36
CA PHE A 345 17.93 -3.98 11.41
C PHE A 345 19.23 -4.79 11.41
N SER A 346 19.70 -5.14 12.60
CA SER A 346 20.94 -5.85 12.79
C SER A 346 20.87 -7.31 12.33
N ASN A 347 22.02 -7.95 12.15
CA ASN A 347 22.11 -9.40 12.18
C ASN A 347 21.53 -9.92 13.51
N LEU A 348 21.14 -11.21 13.53
CA LEU A 348 20.66 -11.84 14.73
C LEU A 348 21.86 -12.10 15.68
N PHE A 349 21.83 -11.49 16.84
CA PHE A 349 22.80 -11.76 17.89
C PHE A 349 22.35 -12.96 18.72
N LEU A 350 23.22 -13.93 18.87
CA LEU A 350 22.98 -15.13 19.67
C LEU A 350 23.67 -15.02 21.03
N PHE A 351 22.90 -14.91 22.08
CA PHE A 351 23.38 -14.84 23.45
C PHE A 351 22.88 -16.05 24.25
N LYS A 352 23.72 -17.04 24.44
CA LYS A 352 23.37 -18.30 25.20
C LYS A 352 21.99 -18.84 24.79
N ARG A 353 20.92 -18.42 25.46
CA ARG A 353 19.52 -18.83 25.23
C ARG A 353 18.67 -17.75 24.58
N SER A 354 19.18 -16.54 24.43
CA SER A 354 18.47 -15.39 23.88
C SER A 354 18.92 -15.10 22.45
N ARG A 355 17.99 -14.70 21.64
CA ARG A 355 18.21 -14.23 20.28
C ARG A 355 17.77 -12.79 20.23
N ILE A 356 18.67 -11.88 19.90
CA ILE A 356 18.42 -10.43 19.96
C ILE A 356 18.61 -9.84 18.57
N ARG A 357 17.70 -8.98 18.18
CA ARG A 357 17.78 -8.15 16.98
C ARG A 357 17.44 -6.72 17.32
N GLN A 358 18.24 -5.79 16.81
CA GLN A 358 18.00 -4.37 16.95
C GLN A 358 17.39 -3.82 15.66
N PHE A 359 16.35 -3.02 15.79
CA PHE A 359 15.71 -2.25 14.71
C PHE A 359 15.91 -0.76 14.95
N LEU A 360 16.06 -0.02 13.88
CA LEU A 360 16.13 1.44 13.89
C LEU A 360 15.37 1.95 12.66
N ALA A 361 14.49 2.92 12.88
CA ALA A 361 13.81 3.65 11.82
C ALA A 361 13.96 5.14 12.06
N PHE A 362 14.42 5.85 11.05
CA PHE A 362 14.60 7.29 11.02
C PHE A 362 13.77 7.88 9.88
N ASN A 363 12.99 8.90 10.18
CA ASN A 363 12.27 9.69 9.18
C ASN A 363 12.52 11.17 9.43
N TYR A 364 12.82 11.92 8.37
CA TYR A 364 12.96 13.36 8.39
C TYR A 364 12.17 13.97 7.24
N THR A 365 11.29 14.91 7.56
CA THR A 365 10.50 15.67 6.60
C THR A 365 10.77 17.15 6.79
N GLN A 366 11.04 17.88 5.71
CA GLN A 366 11.21 19.34 5.70
C GLN A 366 10.37 19.95 4.59
N GLY A 367 9.65 21.01 4.91
CA GLY A 367 8.88 21.80 3.96
C GLY A 367 9.38 23.24 3.86
N TRP A 368 9.25 23.81 2.66
CA TRP A 368 9.56 25.22 2.38
C TRP A 368 8.46 25.83 1.52
N ASN A 369 8.25 27.13 1.67
CA ASN A 369 7.27 27.89 0.88
C ASN A 369 5.91 27.19 0.81
N ARG A 370 5.49 26.67 1.97
CA ARG A 370 4.20 26.00 2.12
C ARG A 370 3.12 27.06 2.26
N ALA A 371 1.97 26.82 1.66
CA ALA A 371 0.80 27.65 1.86
C ALA A 371 0.33 27.57 3.32
N THR A 372 -0.39 28.59 3.75
CA THR A 372 -1.05 28.59 5.07
C THR A 372 -2.22 27.59 5.07
N GLY A 373 -2.58 27.12 6.25
CA GLY A 373 -3.64 26.14 6.45
C GLY A 373 -3.16 24.81 6.98
N SER A 374 -4.03 24.17 7.73
CA SER A 374 -3.71 22.95 8.46
C SER A 374 -3.27 21.79 7.59
N ASP A 375 -3.78 21.69 6.36
CA ASP A 375 -3.47 20.57 5.45
C ASP A 375 -2.07 20.70 4.80
N GLU A 376 -1.49 21.90 4.79
CA GLU A 376 -0.15 22.15 4.28
C GLU A 376 0.94 22.04 5.37
N SER A 377 0.57 22.01 6.65
CA SER A 377 1.50 21.90 7.76
C SER A 377 2.07 20.49 7.88
N ILE A 378 3.35 20.38 8.21
CA ILE A 378 3.96 19.11 8.61
C ILE A 378 3.49 18.80 10.03
N ARG A 379 2.82 17.66 10.18
CA ARG A 379 2.19 17.27 11.44
C ARG A 379 2.97 16.17 12.13
N PHE A 380 3.05 16.29 13.44
CA PHE A 380 3.40 15.19 14.31
C PHE A 380 2.13 14.65 14.92
N THR A 381 1.82 13.40 14.69
CA THR A 381 0.54 12.80 15.06
C THR A 381 0.74 11.59 15.98
N ARG A 382 -0.34 11.11 16.52
CA ARG A 382 -0.38 9.90 17.33
C ARG A 382 0.12 8.65 16.60
N THR A 383 -0.08 8.57 15.30
CA THR A 383 0.39 7.46 14.46
C THR A 383 1.90 7.46 14.23
N ASP A 384 2.57 8.58 14.45
CA ASP A 384 4.02 8.71 14.31
C ASP A 384 4.82 8.19 15.53
N GLY A 385 4.15 7.53 16.49
CA GLY A 385 4.80 6.83 17.60
C GLY A 385 4.56 7.42 18.99
N LEU A 386 3.99 8.63 19.11
CA LEU A 386 3.60 9.20 20.41
C LEU A 386 2.10 8.98 20.68
N GLN A 387 1.72 7.77 21.02
CA GLN A 387 0.31 7.40 21.28
C GLN A 387 -0.38 8.24 22.37
N ALA A 388 0.38 8.83 23.28
CA ALA A 388 -0.13 9.73 24.33
C ALA A 388 -0.47 11.14 23.83
N LEU A 389 -0.10 11.49 22.60
CA LEU A 389 -0.36 12.82 22.05
C LEU A 389 -1.87 13.00 21.79
N LYS A 390 -2.47 13.99 22.43
CA LYS A 390 -3.89 14.33 22.25
C LYS A 390 -4.13 15.38 21.18
N GLU A 391 -3.16 16.25 20.97
CA GLU A 391 -3.23 17.38 20.05
C GLU A 391 -2.26 17.20 18.89
N TYR A 392 -2.50 17.91 17.80
CA TYR A 392 -1.58 17.95 16.67
C TYR A 392 -0.46 18.95 16.98
N ILE A 393 0.78 18.51 16.80
CA ILE A 393 1.93 19.43 16.72
C ILE A 393 2.17 19.69 15.24
N ILE A 394 2.19 20.94 14.85
CA ILE A 394 2.42 21.38 13.48
C ILE A 394 3.71 22.19 13.39
N GLY A 395 4.39 22.07 12.26
CA GLY A 395 5.64 22.76 12.01
C GLY A 395 6.01 22.75 10.54
N THR A 396 7.22 23.24 10.25
CA THR A 396 7.82 23.21 8.92
C THR A 396 8.76 22.04 8.72
N ASN A 397 9.12 21.34 9.80
CA ASN A 397 9.92 20.12 9.76
C ASN A 397 9.48 19.11 10.83
N ARG A 398 9.86 17.87 10.61
CA ARG A 398 9.60 16.76 11.54
C ARG A 398 10.76 15.77 11.48
N MET A 399 11.22 15.32 12.62
CA MET A 399 12.23 14.25 12.73
C MET A 399 11.73 13.19 13.71
N ILE A 400 11.76 11.93 13.29
CA ILE A 400 11.33 10.78 14.08
C ILE A 400 12.45 9.75 14.08
N LEU A 401 12.83 9.30 15.27
CA LEU A 401 13.76 8.20 15.45
C LEU A 401 13.09 7.13 16.33
N ASN A 402 12.84 5.98 15.77
CA ASN A 402 12.32 4.83 16.48
C ASN A 402 13.40 3.76 16.61
N THR A 403 13.49 3.15 17.79
CA THR A 403 14.39 2.04 18.06
C THR A 403 13.64 0.95 18.80
N GLU A 404 13.85 -0.28 18.39
CA GLU A 404 13.21 -1.46 18.98
C GLU A 404 14.23 -2.59 19.12
N THR A 405 14.18 -3.27 20.25
CA THR A 405 14.99 -4.46 20.52
C THR A 405 14.07 -5.63 20.75
N VAL A 406 14.24 -6.67 19.94
CA VAL A 406 13.42 -7.90 20.00
C VAL A 406 14.29 -9.09 20.32
#